data_a9105065ed9b60608e4084deaf845082
#
_entry.id   a9105065ed9b60608e4084deaf845082
#
_cell.length_a   1.000
_cell.length_b   1.000
_cell.length_c   1.000
_cell.angle_alpha   90.00
_cell.angle_beta   90.00
_cell.angle_gamma   90.00
#
_symmetry.space_group_name_H-M   'P 1'
#
loop_
_entity.id
_entity.type
_entity.pdbx_description
1 polymer ?
#
loop_
_entity_poly.entity_id
_entity_poly.type
_entity_poly.pdbx_seq_one_letter_code
_entity_poly.pdbx_strand_id
1 'polypeptide(L)'
;LRLAQEFSGEIISADSRQVYRGLDIGTDKASPAQQALVPHHLLDVVDPDQVLTLADFQEQAYQTIEAIHARNHLPLLVGGTGQWVWAVVEGWGIPRVPPDMALRAEFEAQAAAIGPEAFHAQLAEVDPQAAARLDPRNVRRVIRALEVYHKTNIPISEHQRKTPPPYEILIIGLTRPRSELYARVDQRIEEMIEGGLVAEVERLVAAGCTWEFPAMSGLGYRQIGQFLRAEVSLAEAVALIKKETRRFVRQQYNWFQLTDERIHWFDLQAQAEAAVYQSVRQLVERQGFNAIA
;
A
#
# COMPACT_ATOMS: atom_id res chain seq x y z
N LEU A 1 -11.15 -8.61 11.34
CA LEU A 1 -12.50 -9.19 11.34
C LEU A 1 -13.16 -9.09 12.70
N ARG A 2 -12.59 -9.67 13.77
CA ARG A 2 -13.21 -9.76 15.09
C ARG A 2 -13.60 -8.39 15.67
N LEU A 3 -12.73 -7.36 15.58
CA LEU A 3 -13.09 -5.99 15.99
C LEU A 3 -14.24 -5.43 15.15
N ALA A 4 -14.19 -5.65 13.83
CA ALA A 4 -15.23 -5.18 12.94
C ALA A 4 -16.61 -5.80 13.30
N GLN A 5 -16.64 -7.09 13.60
CA GLN A 5 -17.89 -7.76 14.03
C GLN A 5 -18.41 -7.19 15.36
N GLU A 6 -17.52 -6.93 16.33
CA GLU A 6 -17.91 -6.47 17.66
C GLU A 6 -18.38 -5.01 17.68
N PHE A 7 -17.82 -4.15 16.83
CA PHE A 7 -18.10 -2.71 16.82
C PHE A 7 -18.92 -2.26 15.60
N SER A 8 -19.69 -3.13 14.96
CA SER A 8 -20.38 -2.82 13.69
C SER A 8 -19.44 -2.17 12.68
N GLY A 9 -18.21 -2.64 12.60
CA GLY A 9 -17.20 -2.03 11.75
C GLY A 9 -17.24 -2.55 10.32
N GLU A 10 -16.72 -1.73 9.41
CA GLU A 10 -16.50 -2.11 8.03
C GLU A 10 -15.01 -1.89 7.67
N ILE A 11 -14.43 -2.83 6.93
CA ILE A 11 -13.00 -2.81 6.60
C ILE A 11 -12.77 -2.09 5.28
N ILE A 12 -11.80 -1.17 5.27
CA ILE A 12 -11.32 -0.48 4.07
C ILE A 12 -9.89 -0.97 3.81
N SER A 13 -9.67 -1.70 2.71
CA SER A 13 -8.33 -2.18 2.38
C SER A 13 -7.41 -1.04 1.95
N ALA A 14 -6.27 -0.90 2.64
CA ALA A 14 -5.18 -0.02 2.28
C ALA A 14 -3.98 -0.82 1.74
N ASP A 15 -4.25 -1.80 0.90
CA ASP A 15 -3.25 -2.59 0.19
C ASP A 15 -3.32 -2.31 -1.31
N SER A 16 -2.22 -1.80 -1.87
CA SER A 16 -2.12 -1.41 -3.28
C SER A 16 -2.11 -2.59 -4.27
N ARG A 17 -2.25 -3.82 -3.80
CA ARG A 17 -2.34 -5.01 -4.64
C ARG A 17 -3.70 -5.69 -4.56
N GLN A 18 -4.37 -5.65 -3.42
CA GLN A 18 -5.72 -6.18 -3.25
C GLN A 18 -6.79 -5.40 -4.04
N VAL A 19 -6.46 -4.23 -4.56
CA VAL A 19 -7.34 -3.42 -5.41
C VAL A 19 -7.58 -4.03 -6.79
N TYR A 20 -6.72 -4.94 -7.24
CA TYR A 20 -6.82 -5.55 -8.56
C TYR A 20 -7.75 -6.75 -8.56
N ARG A 21 -8.67 -6.80 -9.54
CA ARG A 21 -9.54 -7.95 -9.78
C ARG A 21 -8.73 -9.18 -10.17
N GLY A 22 -9.06 -10.32 -9.55
CA GLY A 22 -8.44 -11.61 -9.84
C GLY A 22 -7.06 -11.84 -9.25
N LEU A 23 -6.52 -10.88 -8.48
CA LEU A 23 -5.30 -11.04 -7.69
C LEU A 23 -5.69 -11.37 -6.25
N ASP A 24 -5.97 -12.64 -5.96
CA ASP A 24 -6.58 -13.05 -4.70
C ASP A 24 -5.58 -13.79 -3.80
N ILE A 25 -5.01 -14.89 -4.28
CA ILE A 25 -4.07 -15.72 -3.50
C ILE A 25 -2.78 -14.97 -3.23
N GLY A 26 -2.15 -14.41 -4.27
CA GLY A 26 -0.85 -13.74 -4.14
C GLY A 26 -0.89 -12.44 -3.34
N THR A 27 -2.07 -11.89 -3.08
CA THR A 27 -2.27 -10.68 -2.26
C THR A 27 -2.83 -10.98 -0.88
N ASP A 28 -3.14 -12.25 -0.57
CA ASP A 28 -3.82 -12.63 0.67
C ASP A 28 -5.12 -11.84 0.87
N LYS A 29 -5.89 -11.68 -0.21
CA LYS A 29 -7.16 -10.96 -0.20
C LYS A 29 -8.18 -11.69 0.68
N ALA A 30 -9.00 -10.94 1.40
CA ALA A 30 -10.07 -11.50 2.20
C ALA A 30 -10.96 -12.44 1.36
N SER A 31 -11.11 -13.67 1.81
CA SER A 31 -11.92 -14.68 1.12
C SER A 31 -13.40 -14.26 1.05
N PRO A 32 -14.20 -14.79 0.11
CA PRO A 32 -15.64 -14.53 0.07
C PRO A 32 -16.36 -14.84 1.40
N ALA A 33 -15.91 -15.87 2.12
CA ALA A 33 -16.45 -16.21 3.44
C ALA A 33 -16.12 -15.12 4.48
N GLN A 34 -14.92 -14.55 4.45
CA GLN A 34 -14.54 -13.44 5.33
C GLN A 34 -15.27 -12.14 4.97
N GLN A 35 -15.45 -11.86 3.68
CA GLN A 35 -16.22 -10.71 3.20
C GLN A 35 -17.71 -10.81 3.53
N ALA A 36 -18.24 -12.01 3.61
CA ALA A 36 -19.63 -12.24 4.05
C ALA A 36 -19.83 -11.98 5.55
N LEU A 37 -18.78 -12.11 6.37
CA LEU A 37 -18.84 -11.83 7.81
C LEU A 37 -18.82 -10.33 8.14
N VAL A 38 -18.07 -9.56 7.35
CA VAL A 38 -17.86 -8.11 7.53
C VAL A 38 -17.72 -7.47 6.16
N PRO A 39 -18.38 -6.35 5.87
CA PRO A 39 -18.16 -5.62 4.62
C PRO A 39 -16.70 -5.20 4.45
N HIS A 40 -16.15 -5.46 3.26
CA HIS A 40 -14.83 -5.02 2.86
C HIS A 40 -14.93 -4.08 1.67
N HIS A 41 -14.23 -2.98 1.74
CA HIS A 41 -14.21 -1.93 0.73
C HIS A 41 -12.81 -1.80 0.12
N LEU A 42 -12.75 -1.25 -1.09
CA LEU A 42 -11.54 -1.04 -1.87
C LEU A 42 -10.76 -2.33 -2.18
N LEU A 43 -11.47 -3.46 -2.26
CA LEU A 43 -11.03 -4.68 -2.92
C LEU A 43 -11.59 -4.69 -4.35
N ASP A 44 -10.85 -5.24 -5.32
CA ASP A 44 -11.32 -5.48 -6.70
C ASP A 44 -11.88 -4.23 -7.41
N VAL A 45 -11.28 -3.06 -7.15
CA VAL A 45 -11.79 -1.77 -7.68
C VAL A 45 -11.27 -1.43 -9.07
N VAL A 46 -10.15 -2.03 -9.49
CA VAL A 46 -9.54 -1.81 -10.81
C VAL A 46 -9.20 -3.11 -11.52
N ASP A 47 -9.17 -3.06 -12.85
CA ASP A 47 -8.70 -4.18 -13.67
C ASP A 47 -7.17 -4.23 -13.72
N PRO A 48 -6.57 -5.40 -14.05
CA PRO A 48 -5.11 -5.59 -13.96
C PRO A 48 -4.26 -4.65 -14.80
N ASP A 49 -4.79 -4.08 -15.88
CA ASP A 49 -4.15 -3.12 -16.79
C ASP A 49 -4.24 -1.66 -16.30
N GLN A 50 -5.09 -1.39 -15.31
CA GLN A 50 -5.36 -0.05 -14.81
C GLN A 50 -4.40 0.32 -13.67
N VAL A 51 -4.26 1.61 -13.43
CA VAL A 51 -3.51 2.15 -12.29
C VAL A 51 -4.46 2.90 -11.37
N LEU A 52 -4.60 2.43 -10.14
CA LEU A 52 -5.22 3.23 -9.09
C LEU A 52 -4.16 4.16 -8.51
N THR A 53 -4.30 5.46 -8.74
CA THR A 53 -3.34 6.43 -8.22
C THR A 53 -3.54 6.65 -6.72
N LEU A 54 -2.52 7.21 -6.04
CA LEU A 54 -2.63 7.57 -4.62
C LEU A 54 -3.76 8.58 -4.38
N ALA A 55 -3.98 9.51 -5.31
CA ALA A 55 -5.03 10.52 -5.20
C ALA A 55 -6.42 9.89 -5.32
N ASP A 56 -6.59 8.96 -6.27
CA ASP A 56 -7.87 8.25 -6.45
C ASP A 56 -8.18 7.35 -5.25
N PHE A 57 -7.16 6.65 -4.74
CA PHE A 57 -7.33 5.85 -3.52
C PHE A 57 -7.74 6.71 -2.33
N GLN A 58 -7.05 7.84 -2.09
CA GLN A 58 -7.34 8.73 -0.97
C GLN A 58 -8.78 9.26 -1.03
N GLU A 59 -9.22 9.68 -2.21
CA GLU A 59 -10.58 10.15 -2.43
C GLU A 59 -11.62 9.05 -2.17
N GLN A 60 -11.42 7.86 -2.76
CA GLN A 60 -12.31 6.72 -2.54
C GLN A 60 -12.32 6.29 -1.06
N ALA A 61 -11.17 6.33 -0.38
CA ALA A 61 -11.09 6.02 1.04
C ALA A 61 -11.93 7.00 1.87
N TYR A 62 -11.83 8.31 1.62
CA TYR A 62 -12.65 9.30 2.33
C TYR A 62 -14.15 9.14 2.04
N GLN A 63 -14.53 8.97 0.77
CA GLN A 63 -15.93 8.71 0.41
C GLN A 63 -16.48 7.46 1.12
N THR A 64 -15.65 6.42 1.22
CA THR A 64 -16.02 5.18 1.91
C THR A 64 -16.15 5.39 3.41
N ILE A 65 -15.21 6.12 4.04
CA ILE A 65 -15.27 6.47 5.47
C ILE A 65 -16.56 7.24 5.79
N GLU A 66 -16.88 8.26 5.00
CA GLU A 66 -18.10 9.05 5.17
C GLU A 66 -19.38 8.20 5.01
N ALA A 67 -19.40 7.32 4.00
CA ALA A 67 -20.52 6.41 3.80
C ALA A 67 -20.67 5.40 4.95
N ILE A 68 -19.59 4.93 5.57
CA ILE A 68 -19.62 4.06 6.74
C ILE A 68 -20.13 4.83 7.98
N HIS A 69 -19.63 6.03 8.21
CA HIS A 69 -20.09 6.91 9.29
C HIS A 69 -21.59 7.25 9.16
N ALA A 70 -22.07 7.50 7.93
CA ALA A 70 -23.50 7.76 7.70
C ALA A 70 -24.42 6.61 8.09
N ARG A 71 -23.87 5.38 8.19
CA ARG A 71 -24.56 4.18 8.71
C ARG A 71 -24.36 3.96 10.20
N ASN A 72 -23.64 4.86 10.89
CA ASN A 72 -23.18 4.72 12.28
C ASN A 72 -22.29 3.48 12.50
N HIS A 73 -21.51 3.09 11.49
CA HIS A 73 -20.53 2.01 11.58
C HIS A 73 -19.12 2.56 11.80
N LEU A 74 -18.22 1.72 12.34
CA LEU A 74 -16.82 2.06 12.57
C LEU A 74 -15.99 1.77 11.30
N PRO A 75 -15.40 2.77 10.64
CA PRO A 75 -14.47 2.51 9.54
C PRO A 75 -13.12 2.01 10.07
N LEU A 76 -12.66 0.89 9.54
CA LEU A 76 -11.38 0.26 9.88
C LEU A 76 -10.49 0.28 8.64
N LEU A 77 -9.57 1.25 8.55
CA LEU A 77 -8.56 1.26 7.49
C LEU A 77 -7.47 0.25 7.81
N VAL A 78 -7.37 -0.81 7.02
CA VAL A 78 -6.48 -1.96 7.27
C VAL A 78 -5.55 -2.18 6.10
N GLY A 79 -4.24 -2.20 6.34
CA GLY A 79 -3.27 -2.47 5.28
C GLY A 79 -1.84 -2.21 5.68
N GLY A 80 -0.93 -2.48 4.75
CA GLY A 80 0.52 -2.34 4.92
C GLY A 80 1.17 -1.42 3.90
N THR A 81 0.40 -0.82 2.98
CA THR A 81 0.92 0.17 2.03
C THR A 81 1.04 1.52 2.71
N GLY A 82 2.21 1.77 3.36
CA GLY A 82 2.41 2.93 4.22
C GLY A 82 2.07 4.26 3.57
N GLN A 83 2.42 4.43 2.29
CA GLN A 83 2.07 5.64 1.54
C GLN A 83 0.55 5.87 1.48
N TRP A 84 -0.24 4.81 1.34
CA TRP A 84 -1.70 4.87 1.27
C TRP A 84 -2.31 5.19 2.64
N VAL A 85 -1.85 4.48 3.67
CA VAL A 85 -2.33 4.72 5.04
C VAL A 85 -2.06 6.16 5.47
N TRP A 86 -0.82 6.63 5.32
CA TRP A 86 -0.47 7.99 5.75
C TRP A 86 -1.09 9.10 4.91
N ALA A 87 -1.34 8.85 3.61
CA ALA A 87 -2.06 9.80 2.78
C ALA A 87 -3.47 10.07 3.31
N VAL A 88 -4.17 9.02 3.79
CA VAL A 88 -5.50 9.16 4.39
C VAL A 88 -5.41 9.75 5.79
N VAL A 89 -4.54 9.20 6.66
CA VAL A 89 -4.43 9.60 8.07
C VAL A 89 -3.99 11.07 8.24
N GLU A 90 -3.05 11.52 7.42
CA GLU A 90 -2.49 12.87 7.52
C GLU A 90 -3.11 13.86 6.51
N GLY A 91 -4.00 13.42 5.63
CA GLY A 91 -4.63 14.27 4.63
C GLY A 91 -3.63 14.89 3.67
N TRP A 92 -2.81 14.06 3.01
CA TRP A 92 -1.81 14.56 2.08
C TRP A 92 -2.45 15.25 0.87
N GLY A 93 -1.97 16.44 0.57
CA GLY A 93 -2.24 17.07 -0.71
C GLY A 93 -1.47 16.33 -1.81
N ILE A 94 -2.21 15.79 -2.77
CA ILE A 94 -1.64 14.98 -3.85
C ILE A 94 -1.96 15.66 -5.18
N PRO A 95 -0.94 16.08 -5.95
CA PRO A 95 -1.18 16.72 -7.25
C PRO A 95 -1.86 15.76 -8.22
N ARG A 96 -3.04 16.14 -8.72
CA ARG A 96 -3.83 15.38 -9.71
C ARG A 96 -3.32 15.64 -11.13
N VAL A 97 -2.03 15.43 -11.33
CA VAL A 97 -1.36 15.56 -12.62
C VAL A 97 -1.11 14.17 -13.17
N PRO A 98 -1.78 13.75 -14.26
CA PRO A 98 -1.52 12.45 -14.87
C PRO A 98 -0.09 12.37 -15.40
N PRO A 99 0.50 11.16 -15.46
CA PRO A 99 1.82 10.96 -16.01
C PRO A 99 1.87 11.37 -17.49
N ASP A 100 2.87 12.20 -17.85
CA ASP A 100 3.18 12.50 -19.24
C ASP A 100 4.41 11.69 -19.66
N MET A 101 4.19 10.59 -20.36
CA MET A 101 5.26 9.65 -20.72
C MET A 101 6.29 10.27 -21.67
N ALA A 102 5.87 11.19 -22.54
CA ALA A 102 6.80 11.89 -23.45
C ALA A 102 7.72 12.84 -22.67
N LEU A 103 7.14 13.67 -21.79
CA LEU A 103 7.90 14.56 -20.93
C LEU A 103 8.83 13.81 -19.98
N ARG A 104 8.38 12.67 -19.44
CA ARG A 104 9.25 11.83 -18.59
C ARG A 104 10.43 11.25 -19.33
N ALA A 105 10.22 10.75 -20.56
CA ALA A 105 11.31 10.25 -21.40
C ALA A 105 12.30 11.36 -21.74
N GLU A 106 11.84 12.59 -22.00
CA GLU A 106 12.71 13.76 -22.21
C GLU A 106 13.54 14.05 -20.96
N PHE A 107 12.92 14.11 -19.78
CA PHE A 107 13.61 14.35 -18.52
C PHE A 107 14.58 13.21 -18.14
N GLU A 108 14.22 11.95 -18.43
CA GLU A 108 15.14 10.81 -18.24
C GLU A 108 16.36 10.91 -19.12
N ALA A 109 16.19 11.26 -20.40
CA ALA A 109 17.30 11.50 -21.32
C ALA A 109 18.19 12.67 -20.88
N GLN A 110 17.57 13.77 -20.42
CA GLN A 110 18.29 14.92 -19.90
C GLN A 110 19.10 14.57 -18.64
N ALA A 111 18.47 13.86 -17.67
CA ALA A 111 19.15 13.42 -16.45
C ALA A 111 20.34 12.49 -16.77
N ALA A 112 20.19 11.61 -17.76
CA ALA A 112 21.29 10.73 -18.21
C ALA A 112 22.44 11.52 -18.87
N ALA A 113 22.13 12.59 -19.59
CA ALA A 113 23.12 13.40 -20.29
C ALA A 113 23.93 14.31 -19.36
N ILE A 114 23.28 14.98 -18.40
CA ILE A 114 23.94 15.99 -17.55
C ILE A 114 24.28 15.47 -16.13
N GLY A 115 23.81 14.29 -15.77
CA GLY A 115 23.97 13.70 -14.45
C GLY A 115 22.92 14.11 -13.45
N PRO A 116 22.68 13.28 -12.40
CA PRO A 116 21.58 13.46 -11.45
C PRO A 116 21.70 14.75 -10.63
N GLU A 117 22.90 15.18 -10.26
CA GLU A 117 23.13 16.40 -9.47
C GLU A 117 22.77 17.66 -10.26
N ALA A 118 23.22 17.74 -11.52
CA ALA A 118 22.92 18.88 -12.39
C ALA A 118 21.43 18.91 -12.78
N PHE A 119 20.82 17.74 -12.97
CA PHE A 119 19.37 17.64 -13.20
C PHE A 119 18.56 18.06 -11.98
N HIS A 120 18.99 17.67 -10.78
CA HIS A 120 18.37 18.09 -9.53
C HIS A 120 18.47 19.60 -9.27
N ALA A 121 19.56 20.26 -9.73
CA ALA A 121 19.69 21.71 -9.61
C ALA A 121 18.56 22.46 -10.33
N GLN A 122 18.04 21.94 -11.45
CA GLN A 122 16.87 22.51 -12.12
C GLN A 122 15.61 22.48 -11.23
N LEU A 123 15.45 21.43 -10.43
CA LEU A 123 14.36 21.40 -9.44
C LEU A 123 14.56 22.48 -8.36
N ALA A 124 15.79 22.72 -7.94
CA ALA A 124 16.10 23.73 -6.94
C ALA A 124 15.74 25.16 -7.39
N GLU A 125 15.75 25.44 -8.70
CA GLU A 125 15.35 26.73 -9.27
C GLU A 125 13.84 26.97 -9.17
N VAL A 126 13.02 25.92 -9.32
CA VAL A 126 11.56 26.03 -9.37
C VAL A 126 10.87 25.60 -8.07
N ASP A 127 11.49 24.71 -7.31
CA ASP A 127 10.98 24.22 -6.02
C ASP A 127 12.13 23.93 -5.05
N PRO A 128 12.73 24.96 -4.45
CA PRO A 128 13.83 24.80 -3.49
C PRO A 128 13.44 23.91 -2.29
N GLN A 129 12.17 23.96 -1.89
CA GLN A 129 11.68 23.19 -0.75
C GLN A 129 11.61 21.69 -1.07
N ALA A 130 11.18 21.29 -2.26
CA ALA A 130 11.23 19.90 -2.69
C ALA A 130 12.67 19.44 -2.93
N ALA A 131 13.51 20.27 -3.55
CA ALA A 131 14.90 19.96 -3.79
C ALA A 131 15.67 19.65 -2.49
N ALA A 132 15.46 20.46 -1.44
CA ALA A 132 16.10 20.21 -0.13
C ALA A 132 15.75 18.85 0.51
N ARG A 133 14.64 18.22 0.12
CA ARG A 133 14.17 16.94 0.67
C ARG A 133 14.46 15.75 -0.22
N LEU A 134 14.69 15.97 -1.50
CA LEU A 134 14.87 14.88 -2.47
C LEU A 134 16.37 14.61 -2.70
N ASP A 135 16.77 13.34 -2.59
CA ASP A 135 18.10 12.89 -2.98
C ASP A 135 18.26 13.04 -4.51
N PRO A 136 19.29 13.73 -5.03
CA PRO A 136 19.54 13.86 -6.46
C PRO A 136 19.57 12.52 -7.21
N ARG A 137 20.05 11.46 -6.57
CA ARG A 137 20.11 10.10 -7.14
C ARG A 137 18.71 9.49 -7.33
N ASN A 138 17.68 10.03 -6.70
CA ASN A 138 16.31 9.59 -6.92
C ASN A 138 15.68 10.34 -8.10
N VAL A 139 16.28 10.16 -9.28
CA VAL A 139 15.88 10.82 -10.53
C VAL A 139 14.37 10.72 -10.78
N ARG A 140 13.77 9.58 -10.50
CA ARG A 140 12.31 9.39 -10.67
C ARG A 140 11.46 10.39 -9.86
N ARG A 141 11.87 10.70 -8.62
CA ARG A 141 11.16 11.68 -7.78
C ARG A 141 11.43 13.11 -8.23
N VAL A 142 12.64 13.40 -8.69
CA VAL A 142 13.01 14.70 -9.28
C VAL A 142 12.17 14.95 -10.54
N ILE A 143 12.13 13.96 -11.46
CA ILE A 143 11.28 14.02 -12.67
C ILE A 143 9.81 14.29 -12.29
N ARG A 144 9.27 13.58 -11.29
CA ARG A 144 7.88 13.81 -10.88
C ARG A 144 7.66 15.23 -10.37
N ALA A 145 8.57 15.79 -9.64
CA ALA A 145 8.45 17.17 -9.14
C ALA A 145 8.48 18.19 -10.29
N LEU A 146 9.41 18.03 -11.21
CA LEU A 146 9.49 18.87 -12.41
C LEU A 146 8.29 18.70 -13.34
N GLU A 147 7.79 17.47 -13.53
CA GLU A 147 6.58 17.19 -14.30
C GLU A 147 5.37 17.95 -13.74
N VAL A 148 5.17 17.91 -12.42
CA VAL A 148 4.07 18.63 -11.77
C VAL A 148 4.22 20.12 -12.00
N TYR A 149 5.39 20.68 -11.77
CA TYR A 149 5.66 22.09 -12.03
C TYR A 149 5.42 22.48 -13.50
N HIS A 150 5.94 21.68 -14.43
CA HIS A 150 5.78 21.94 -15.86
C HIS A 150 4.30 21.96 -16.32
N LYS A 151 3.47 21.12 -15.71
CA LYS A 151 2.04 21.02 -16.07
C LYS A 151 1.15 22.04 -15.36
N THR A 152 1.52 22.47 -14.14
CA THR A 152 0.65 23.31 -13.29
C THR A 152 1.20 24.70 -13.05
N ASN A 153 2.48 24.91 -13.29
CA ASN A 153 3.25 26.08 -12.89
C ASN A 153 3.22 26.36 -11.37
N ILE A 154 2.93 25.30 -10.57
CA ILE A 154 2.90 25.33 -9.11
C ILE A 154 3.91 24.30 -8.61
N PRO A 155 4.84 24.66 -7.68
CA PRO A 155 5.77 23.73 -7.05
C PRO A 155 5.08 22.54 -6.41
N ILE A 156 5.67 21.33 -6.53
CA ILE A 156 5.08 20.13 -5.91
C ILE A 156 5.01 20.26 -4.38
N SER A 157 5.93 21.01 -3.78
CA SER A 157 5.93 21.28 -2.33
C SER A 157 4.68 22.04 -1.88
N GLU A 158 4.10 22.87 -2.72
CA GLU A 158 2.85 23.57 -2.42
C GLU A 158 1.63 22.64 -2.50
N HIS A 159 1.65 21.69 -3.44
CA HIS A 159 0.60 20.67 -3.49
C HIS A 159 0.66 19.71 -2.29
N GLN A 160 1.87 19.43 -1.78
CA GLN A 160 2.10 18.43 -0.72
C GLN A 160 1.81 18.93 0.70
N ARG A 161 0.94 19.92 0.85
CA ARG A 161 0.46 20.35 2.17
C ARG A 161 -0.39 19.25 2.79
N LYS A 162 -0.26 19.09 4.11
CA LYS A 162 -1.09 18.15 4.88
C LYS A 162 -2.29 18.90 5.45
N THR A 163 -3.47 18.33 5.22
CA THR A 163 -4.72 18.81 5.83
C THR A 163 -5.38 17.62 6.50
N PRO A 164 -5.08 17.35 7.78
CA PRO A 164 -5.65 16.22 8.49
C PRO A 164 -7.17 16.21 8.38
N PRO A 165 -7.78 15.05 8.15
CA PRO A 165 -9.23 14.94 8.08
C PRO A 165 -9.87 15.21 9.45
N PRO A 166 -11.14 15.60 9.49
CA PRO A 166 -11.85 15.95 10.73
C PRO A 166 -12.31 14.69 11.50
N TYR A 167 -11.48 13.65 11.52
CA TYR A 167 -11.77 12.41 12.24
C TYR A 167 -10.85 12.27 13.45
N GLU A 168 -11.37 11.68 14.50
CA GLU A 168 -10.55 11.15 15.58
C GLU A 168 -9.98 9.80 15.14
N ILE A 169 -8.65 9.67 15.09
CA ILE A 169 -7.98 8.50 14.49
C ILE A 169 -7.19 7.74 15.54
N LEU A 170 -7.54 6.49 15.77
CA LEU A 170 -6.78 5.55 16.59
C LEU A 170 -5.91 4.66 15.67
N ILE A 171 -4.60 4.72 15.85
CA ILE A 171 -3.66 3.92 15.04
C ILE A 171 -3.15 2.75 15.86
N ILE A 172 -3.46 1.54 15.41
CA ILE A 172 -3.00 0.29 16.02
C ILE A 172 -1.92 -0.33 15.14
N GLY A 173 -0.74 -0.57 15.71
CA GLY A 173 0.36 -1.29 15.08
C GLY A 173 0.52 -2.69 15.67
N LEU A 174 0.61 -3.71 14.81
CA LEU A 174 0.92 -5.08 15.23
C LEU A 174 2.31 -5.43 14.79
N THR A 175 3.11 -5.96 15.71
CA THR A 175 4.49 -6.35 15.42
C THR A 175 4.82 -7.73 16.00
N ARG A 176 5.93 -8.29 15.57
CA ARG A 176 6.57 -9.51 16.09
C ARG A 176 8.07 -9.39 15.92
N PRO A 177 8.89 -10.15 16.67
CA PRO A 177 10.31 -10.25 16.40
C PRO A 177 10.58 -10.61 14.94
N ARG A 178 11.59 -9.99 14.35
CA ARG A 178 11.91 -10.12 12.93
C ARG A 178 12.09 -11.57 12.45
N SER A 179 12.71 -12.41 13.26
CA SER A 179 12.88 -13.83 12.94
C SER A 179 11.55 -14.57 12.80
N GLU A 180 10.59 -14.29 13.69
CA GLU A 180 9.26 -14.87 13.64
C GLU A 180 8.47 -14.34 12.42
N LEU A 181 8.53 -13.04 12.14
CA LEU A 181 7.91 -12.45 10.94
C LEU A 181 8.43 -13.12 9.67
N TYR A 182 9.73 -13.39 9.59
CA TYR A 182 10.31 -14.04 8.41
C TYR A 182 9.86 -15.50 8.28
N ALA A 183 9.79 -16.24 9.39
CA ALA A 183 9.28 -17.61 9.37
C ALA A 183 7.81 -17.66 8.91
N ARG A 184 6.98 -16.75 9.41
CA ARG A 184 5.56 -16.64 8.99
C ARG A 184 5.41 -16.23 7.53
N VAL A 185 6.24 -15.31 7.04
CA VAL A 185 6.27 -14.93 5.62
C VAL A 185 6.61 -16.13 4.75
N ASP A 186 7.62 -16.89 5.13
CA ASP A 186 8.05 -18.06 4.37
C ASP A 186 6.96 -19.13 4.31
N GLN A 187 6.35 -19.45 5.46
CA GLN A 187 5.24 -20.38 5.56
C GLN A 187 4.05 -19.92 4.70
N ARG A 188 3.66 -18.64 4.81
CA ARG A 188 2.55 -18.09 4.03
C ARG A 188 2.79 -18.19 2.52
N ILE A 189 4.02 -17.98 2.07
CA ILE A 189 4.37 -18.12 0.65
C ILE A 189 4.22 -19.58 0.20
N GLU A 190 4.60 -20.54 1.03
CA GLU A 190 4.38 -21.96 0.74
C GLU A 190 2.89 -22.30 0.65
N GLU A 191 2.10 -21.82 1.61
CA GLU A 191 0.64 -21.94 1.61
C GLU A 191 0.00 -21.31 0.36
N MET A 192 0.51 -20.15 -0.12
CA MET A 192 0.05 -19.53 -1.37
C MET A 192 0.36 -20.39 -2.60
N ILE A 193 1.54 -21.01 -2.67
CA ILE A 193 1.90 -21.91 -3.77
C ILE A 193 1.00 -23.14 -3.76
N GLU A 194 0.84 -23.78 -2.60
CA GLU A 194 -0.05 -24.94 -2.42
C GLU A 194 -1.51 -24.57 -2.70
N GLY A 195 -1.93 -23.37 -2.32
CA GLY A 195 -3.25 -22.81 -2.55
C GLY A 195 -3.54 -22.43 -4.00
N GLY A 196 -2.55 -22.57 -4.90
CA GLY A 196 -2.75 -22.39 -6.35
C GLY A 196 -2.32 -21.04 -6.91
N LEU A 197 -1.34 -20.35 -6.30
CA LEU A 197 -0.82 -19.08 -6.84
C LEU A 197 -0.33 -19.21 -8.29
N VAL A 198 0.30 -20.34 -8.65
CA VAL A 198 0.74 -20.60 -10.04
C VAL A 198 -0.46 -20.60 -10.98
N ALA A 199 -1.49 -21.36 -10.64
CA ALA A 199 -2.72 -21.43 -11.44
C ALA A 199 -3.48 -20.10 -11.50
N GLU A 200 -3.40 -19.28 -10.45
CA GLU A 200 -3.96 -17.91 -10.48
C GLU A 200 -3.25 -17.04 -11.53
N VAL A 201 -1.91 -17.06 -11.57
CA VAL A 201 -1.15 -16.31 -12.57
C VAL A 201 -1.40 -16.84 -14.00
N GLU A 202 -1.47 -18.16 -14.18
CA GLU A 202 -1.83 -18.77 -15.47
C GLU A 202 -3.20 -18.30 -15.96
N ARG A 203 -4.20 -18.26 -15.08
CA ARG A 203 -5.55 -17.76 -15.43
C ARG A 203 -5.53 -16.29 -15.84
N LEU A 204 -4.77 -15.44 -15.15
CA LEU A 204 -4.63 -14.04 -15.49
C LEU A 204 -4.01 -13.85 -16.89
N VAL A 205 -2.96 -14.61 -17.18
CA VAL A 205 -2.31 -14.60 -18.51
C VAL A 205 -3.25 -15.13 -19.58
N ALA A 206 -3.97 -16.21 -19.33
CA ALA A 206 -4.95 -16.77 -20.25
C ALA A 206 -6.14 -15.80 -20.51
N ALA A 207 -6.46 -14.95 -19.52
CA ALA A 207 -7.43 -13.89 -19.64
C ALA A 207 -6.91 -12.62 -20.37
N GLY A 208 -5.66 -12.64 -20.84
CA GLY A 208 -5.05 -11.55 -21.60
C GLY A 208 -4.19 -10.58 -20.80
N CYS A 209 -3.90 -10.85 -19.52
CA CYS A 209 -2.98 -10.03 -18.76
C CYS A 209 -1.56 -10.19 -19.31
N THR A 210 -0.96 -9.08 -19.74
CA THR A 210 0.45 -9.07 -20.15
C THR A 210 1.37 -8.76 -18.97
N TRP A 211 2.65 -9.09 -19.10
CA TRP A 211 3.65 -8.90 -18.03
C TRP A 211 3.90 -7.43 -17.70
N GLU A 212 3.56 -6.53 -18.62
CA GLU A 212 3.67 -5.08 -18.48
C GLU A 212 2.53 -4.46 -17.67
N PHE A 213 1.45 -5.20 -17.43
CA PHE A 213 0.33 -4.70 -16.65
C PHE A 213 0.76 -4.36 -15.21
N PRO A 214 0.27 -3.25 -14.64
CA PRO A 214 0.64 -2.80 -13.29
C PRO A 214 0.44 -3.88 -12.23
N ALA A 215 -0.63 -4.67 -12.33
CA ALA A 215 -0.94 -5.77 -11.44
C ALA A 215 0.17 -6.83 -11.41
N MET A 216 0.72 -7.19 -12.59
CA MET A 216 1.72 -8.25 -12.74
C MET A 216 3.10 -7.89 -12.18
N SER A 217 3.32 -6.61 -11.81
CA SER A 217 4.52 -6.17 -11.11
C SER A 217 4.54 -6.53 -9.62
N GLY A 218 3.43 -7.08 -9.08
CA GLY A 218 3.28 -7.46 -7.68
C GLY A 218 4.25 -8.56 -7.24
N LEU A 219 4.59 -8.55 -5.93
CA LEU A 219 5.32 -9.66 -5.32
C LEU A 219 4.48 -10.95 -5.47
N GLY A 220 5.15 -12.04 -5.79
CA GLY A 220 4.51 -13.30 -6.18
C GLY A 220 4.26 -13.36 -7.68
N TYR A 221 3.46 -12.46 -8.23
CA TYR A 221 3.05 -12.46 -9.65
C TYR A 221 4.24 -12.33 -10.59
N ARG A 222 5.13 -11.37 -10.35
CA ARG A 222 6.32 -11.17 -11.16
C ARG A 222 7.22 -12.40 -11.18
N GLN A 223 7.46 -13.04 -10.04
CA GLN A 223 8.35 -14.19 -9.92
C GLN A 223 7.71 -15.45 -10.51
N ILE A 224 6.42 -15.67 -10.29
CA ILE A 224 5.71 -16.76 -10.98
C ILE A 224 5.68 -16.51 -12.49
N GLY A 225 5.56 -15.25 -12.93
CA GLY A 225 5.71 -14.89 -14.33
C GLY A 225 7.08 -15.26 -14.90
N GLN A 226 8.17 -15.08 -14.16
CA GLN A 226 9.51 -15.53 -14.57
C GLN A 226 9.56 -17.07 -14.71
N PHE A 227 8.95 -17.80 -13.80
CA PHE A 227 8.84 -19.26 -13.90
C PHE A 227 8.04 -19.69 -15.14
N LEU A 228 6.88 -19.09 -15.40
CA LEU A 228 6.04 -19.42 -16.54
C LEU A 228 6.71 -19.13 -17.89
N ARG A 229 7.64 -18.17 -17.94
CA ARG A 229 8.48 -17.89 -19.10
C ARG A 229 9.76 -18.75 -19.17
N ALA A 230 9.89 -19.73 -18.26
CA ALA A 230 11.06 -20.60 -18.15
C ALA A 230 12.42 -19.85 -17.90
N GLU A 231 12.35 -18.65 -17.31
CA GLU A 231 13.55 -17.87 -16.93
C GLU A 231 14.19 -18.43 -15.64
N VAL A 232 13.38 -19.00 -14.76
CA VAL A 232 13.80 -19.64 -13.50
C VAL A 232 12.94 -20.86 -13.22
N SER A 233 13.43 -21.78 -12.39
CA SER A 233 12.61 -22.89 -11.86
C SER A 233 11.58 -22.39 -10.84
N LEU A 234 10.54 -23.18 -10.55
CA LEU A 234 9.56 -22.84 -9.50
C LEU A 234 10.23 -22.66 -8.14
N ALA A 235 11.20 -23.51 -7.79
CA ALA A 235 11.94 -23.41 -6.54
C ALA A 235 12.71 -22.09 -6.42
N GLU A 236 13.34 -21.64 -7.52
CA GLU A 236 14.01 -20.33 -7.58
C GLU A 236 13.02 -19.17 -7.48
N ALA A 237 11.88 -19.25 -8.18
CA ALA A 237 10.82 -18.25 -8.08
C ALA A 237 10.32 -18.11 -6.63
N VAL A 238 10.04 -19.20 -5.93
CA VAL A 238 9.64 -19.21 -4.52
C VAL A 238 10.72 -18.60 -3.62
N ALA A 239 11.99 -18.95 -3.84
CA ALA A 239 13.11 -18.36 -3.09
C ALA A 239 13.20 -16.84 -3.31
N LEU A 240 12.97 -16.38 -4.53
CA LEU A 240 12.93 -14.94 -4.86
C LEU A 240 11.74 -14.23 -4.17
N ILE A 241 10.55 -14.85 -4.18
CA ILE A 241 9.38 -14.30 -3.50
C ILE A 241 9.68 -14.12 -2.00
N LYS A 242 10.19 -15.15 -1.32
CA LYS A 242 10.58 -15.10 0.10
C LYS A 242 11.58 -13.98 0.38
N LYS A 243 12.65 -13.90 -0.42
CA LYS A 243 13.69 -12.87 -0.29
C LYS A 243 13.12 -11.46 -0.42
N GLU A 244 12.31 -11.21 -1.42
CA GLU A 244 11.77 -9.87 -1.69
C GLU A 244 10.65 -9.50 -0.72
N THR A 245 9.82 -10.45 -0.29
CA THR A 245 8.81 -10.21 0.75
C THR A 245 9.46 -9.86 2.09
N ARG A 246 10.54 -10.54 2.48
CA ARG A 246 11.32 -10.15 3.67
C ARG A 246 11.93 -8.75 3.53
N ARG A 247 12.35 -8.34 2.33
CA ARG A 247 12.78 -6.98 2.06
C ARG A 247 11.63 -5.98 2.21
N PHE A 248 10.45 -6.33 1.69
CA PHE A 248 9.26 -5.50 1.81
C PHE A 248 8.84 -5.31 3.28
N VAL A 249 8.86 -6.37 4.10
CA VAL A 249 8.65 -6.28 5.55
C VAL A 249 9.57 -5.26 6.20
N ARG A 250 10.88 -5.25 5.85
CA ARG A 250 11.81 -4.24 6.37
C ARG A 250 11.46 -2.82 5.92
N GLN A 251 10.97 -2.66 4.68
CA GLN A 251 10.59 -1.35 4.16
C GLN A 251 9.34 -0.78 4.84
N GLN A 252 8.45 -1.62 5.35
CA GLN A 252 7.28 -1.15 6.10
C GLN A 252 7.68 -0.38 7.37
N TYR A 253 8.79 -0.75 8.03
CA TYR A 253 9.30 -0.01 9.20
C TYR A 253 9.81 1.41 8.87
N ASN A 254 10.06 1.75 7.60
CA ASN A 254 10.34 3.13 7.21
C ASN A 254 9.06 4.00 7.23
N TRP A 255 7.90 3.37 7.11
CA TRP A 255 6.60 4.02 7.15
C TRP A 255 5.97 4.00 8.54
N PHE A 256 6.08 2.86 9.21
CA PHE A 256 5.49 2.58 10.52
C PHE A 256 6.64 2.34 11.51
N GLN A 257 7.17 3.43 12.04
CA GLN A 257 8.30 3.36 12.97
C GLN A 257 7.81 2.93 14.36
N LEU A 258 8.53 2.02 14.99
CA LEU A 258 8.19 1.55 16.35
C LEU A 258 8.29 2.67 17.40
N THR A 259 9.00 3.75 17.08
CA THR A 259 9.15 4.95 17.92
C THR A 259 8.11 6.03 17.66
N ASP A 260 7.19 5.81 16.69
CA ASP A 260 6.12 6.78 16.43
C ASP A 260 5.04 6.67 17.51
N GLU A 261 4.97 7.67 18.39
CA GLU A 261 4.05 7.72 19.53
C GLU A 261 2.57 7.78 19.13
N ARG A 262 2.26 8.09 17.87
CA ARG A 262 0.89 8.07 17.35
C ARG A 262 0.36 6.65 17.17
N ILE A 263 1.24 5.65 17.14
CA ILE A 263 0.91 4.24 16.91
C ILE A 263 0.94 3.48 18.23
N HIS A 264 -0.19 2.92 18.60
CA HIS A 264 -0.26 1.97 19.73
C HIS A 264 0.25 0.59 19.29
N TRP A 265 1.50 0.28 19.59
CA TRP A 265 2.15 -0.95 19.18
C TRP A 265 1.84 -2.12 20.11
N PHE A 266 1.52 -3.27 19.53
CA PHE A 266 1.34 -4.54 20.21
C PHE A 266 2.27 -5.60 19.63
N ASP A 267 3.09 -6.21 20.50
CA ASP A 267 3.93 -7.35 20.13
C ASP A 267 3.16 -8.66 20.35
N LEU A 268 2.80 -9.32 19.26
CA LEU A 268 2.02 -10.54 19.26
C LEU A 268 2.80 -11.80 19.68
N GLN A 269 4.12 -11.69 19.93
CA GLN A 269 4.89 -12.75 20.57
C GLN A 269 4.91 -12.56 22.09
N ALA A 270 5.13 -11.33 22.55
CA ALA A 270 5.20 -11.01 23.95
C ALA A 270 3.84 -11.07 24.67
N GLN A 271 2.75 -10.87 23.92
CA GLN A 271 1.40 -10.80 24.46
C GLN A 271 0.50 -11.83 23.76
N ALA A 272 -0.31 -12.53 24.55
CA ALA A 272 -1.33 -13.41 23.99
C ALA A 272 -2.34 -12.60 23.13
N GLU A 273 -2.72 -13.13 21.99
CA GLU A 273 -3.65 -12.48 21.05
C GLU A 273 -4.95 -12.00 21.73
N ALA A 274 -5.48 -12.79 22.66
CA ALA A 274 -6.66 -12.40 23.45
C ALA A 274 -6.41 -11.16 24.32
N ALA A 275 -5.22 -11.01 24.90
CA ALA A 275 -4.88 -9.82 25.70
C ALA A 275 -4.71 -8.57 24.82
N VAL A 276 -4.05 -8.72 23.67
CA VAL A 276 -3.95 -7.66 22.67
C VAL A 276 -5.35 -7.21 22.21
N TYR A 277 -6.20 -8.18 21.90
CA TYR A 277 -7.58 -7.90 21.50
C TYR A 277 -8.33 -7.09 22.56
N GLN A 278 -8.27 -7.48 23.82
CA GLN A 278 -8.93 -6.76 24.93
C GLN A 278 -8.37 -5.34 25.10
N SER A 279 -7.05 -5.17 24.96
CA SER A 279 -6.43 -3.84 25.01
C SER A 279 -6.89 -2.93 23.88
N VAL A 280 -6.95 -3.45 22.66
CA VAL A 280 -7.45 -2.69 21.50
C VAL A 280 -8.93 -2.37 21.66
N ARG A 281 -9.75 -3.32 22.11
CA ARG A 281 -11.16 -3.11 22.44
C ARG A 281 -11.34 -1.93 23.39
N GLN A 282 -10.61 -1.91 24.52
CA GLN A 282 -10.68 -0.81 25.49
C GLN A 282 -10.28 0.54 24.89
N LEU A 283 -9.29 0.56 23.97
CA LEU A 283 -8.91 1.79 23.27
C LEU A 283 -10.05 2.30 22.38
N VAL A 284 -10.70 1.40 21.63
CA VAL A 284 -11.85 1.74 20.78
C VAL A 284 -13.04 2.25 21.61
N GLU A 285 -13.34 1.58 22.73
CA GLU A 285 -14.41 2.01 23.64
C GLU A 285 -14.16 3.41 24.24
N ARG A 286 -12.89 3.74 24.56
CA ARG A 286 -12.51 5.08 25.06
C ARG A 286 -12.71 6.18 24.01
N GLN A 287 -12.72 5.85 22.73
CA GLN A 287 -13.04 6.75 21.62
C GLN A 287 -14.56 6.90 21.40
N GLY A 288 -15.38 6.34 22.28
CA GLY A 288 -16.85 6.48 22.23
C GLY A 288 -17.56 5.42 21.39
N PHE A 289 -16.85 4.44 20.84
CA PHE A 289 -17.50 3.31 20.17
C PHE A 289 -17.81 2.21 21.18
N ASN A 290 -19.07 1.82 21.25
CA ASN A 290 -19.51 0.73 22.12
C ASN A 290 -19.61 -0.57 21.33
N ALA A 291 -19.19 -1.67 21.96
CA ALA A 291 -19.42 -3.01 21.41
C ALA A 291 -20.94 -3.27 21.29
N ILE A 292 -21.33 -4.02 20.26
CA ILE A 292 -22.70 -4.51 20.14
C ILE A 292 -22.92 -5.52 21.28
N ALA A 293 -24.04 -5.37 21.99
CA ALA A 293 -24.43 -6.26 23.10
C ALA A 293 -24.84 -7.66 22.59
#